data_cfa6321d3f3263231333627964b3bf05
#
_entry.id   cfa6321d3f3263231333627964b3bf05
#
_cell.length_a   1.000
_cell.length_b   1.000
_cell.length_c   1.000
_cell.angle_alpha   90.00
_cell.angle_beta   90.00
_cell.angle_gamma   90.00
#
_symmetry.space_group_name_H-M   'P 1'
#
loop_
_entity.id
_entity.type
_entity.pdbx_description
1 polymer ?
#
loop_
_entity_poly.entity_id
_entity_poly.type
_entity_poly.pdbx_seq_one_letter_code
_entity_poly.pdbx_strand_id
1 'polypeptide(L)'
;MATFYKRMGKWGVWIRRSFHKPIHKTFASKQDAQRWARETERLIEVGQFVDLSEANKTTLKELLERYEREVSSKKRSTADKYLIKNIMRHEIVSKVLAHISTTDVAKFRDARLETVTGSSVNRELSILSDCIKRAINEWGCYIRENPVKANLRCKENNRRNRRLEPGEYDKLMSSCKSNRAFWCPVIDFAIHTGMRRGELLRITWDMVQWDRKFIRIPAKITKTNR
;
A
#
# COMPACT_ATOMS: atom_id res chain seq x y z
N MET A 1 -31.95 -21.75 -8.55
CA MET A 1 -31.86 -22.89 -9.44
C MET A 1 -30.98 -22.55 -10.63
N ALA A 2 -30.12 -23.49 -11.05
CA ALA A 2 -29.28 -23.35 -12.22
C ALA A 2 -30.10 -23.58 -13.50
N THR A 3 -29.98 -22.70 -14.47
CA THR A 3 -30.60 -22.82 -15.80
C THR A 3 -29.52 -23.06 -16.85
N PHE A 4 -29.69 -24.11 -17.67
CA PHE A 4 -28.72 -24.51 -18.70
C PHE A 4 -29.24 -24.19 -20.08
N TYR A 5 -28.39 -23.71 -20.96
CA TYR A 5 -28.71 -23.48 -22.37
C TYR A 5 -27.48 -23.75 -23.25
N LYS A 6 -27.71 -24.06 -24.54
CA LYS A 6 -26.64 -24.26 -25.52
C LYS A 6 -26.66 -23.14 -26.55
N ARG A 7 -25.52 -22.49 -26.77
CA ARG A 7 -25.36 -21.44 -27.79
C ARG A 7 -23.99 -21.53 -28.45
N MET A 8 -23.94 -21.52 -29.76
CA MET A 8 -22.69 -21.60 -30.57
C MET A 8 -21.74 -22.72 -30.09
N GLY A 9 -22.27 -23.93 -29.90
CA GLY A 9 -21.46 -25.08 -29.47
C GLY A 9 -21.04 -25.09 -28.00
N LYS A 10 -21.28 -24.04 -27.22
CA LYS A 10 -20.95 -23.92 -25.81
C LYS A 10 -22.17 -24.04 -24.91
N TRP A 11 -21.97 -24.54 -23.71
CA TRP A 11 -22.99 -24.64 -22.67
C TRP A 11 -22.92 -23.44 -21.74
N GLY A 12 -23.99 -22.63 -21.69
CA GLY A 12 -24.15 -21.54 -20.74
C GLY A 12 -24.94 -21.98 -19.52
N VAL A 13 -24.55 -21.47 -18.36
CA VAL A 13 -25.22 -21.71 -17.07
C VAL A 13 -25.53 -20.39 -16.41
N TRP A 14 -26.78 -20.22 -16.00
CA TRP A 14 -27.18 -19.16 -15.10
C TRP A 14 -27.55 -19.75 -13.74
N ILE A 15 -26.99 -19.19 -12.67
CA ILE A 15 -27.40 -19.50 -11.31
C ILE A 15 -28.07 -18.25 -10.74
N ARG A 16 -29.35 -18.39 -10.36
CA ARG A 16 -30.14 -17.33 -9.74
C ARG A 16 -30.60 -17.80 -8.37
N ARG A 17 -30.19 -17.10 -7.33
CA ARG A 17 -30.56 -17.34 -5.93
C ARG A 17 -31.00 -16.03 -5.28
N SER A 18 -31.96 -16.12 -4.35
CA SER A 18 -32.35 -14.95 -3.55
C SER A 18 -31.17 -14.38 -2.80
N PHE A 19 -31.07 -13.06 -2.74
CA PHE A 19 -29.98 -12.32 -2.10
C PHE A 19 -28.59 -12.43 -2.74
N HIS A 20 -28.46 -13.07 -3.92
CA HIS A 20 -27.21 -13.14 -4.69
C HIS A 20 -27.40 -12.54 -6.09
N LYS A 21 -26.36 -11.85 -6.59
CA LYS A 21 -26.33 -11.44 -7.99
C LYS A 21 -26.37 -12.66 -8.91
N PRO A 22 -27.09 -12.62 -10.05
CA PRO A 22 -27.09 -13.70 -11.01
C PRO A 22 -25.68 -13.99 -11.50
N ILE A 23 -25.28 -15.28 -11.44
CA ILE A 23 -23.95 -15.74 -11.85
C ILE A 23 -24.09 -16.45 -13.18
N HIS A 24 -23.23 -16.11 -14.15
CA HIS A 24 -23.22 -16.71 -15.47
C HIS A 24 -21.82 -17.20 -15.83
N LYS A 25 -21.74 -18.42 -16.40
CA LYS A 25 -20.50 -18.97 -16.95
C LYS A 25 -20.77 -19.89 -18.13
N THR A 26 -19.81 -19.98 -19.08
CA THR A 26 -19.90 -20.84 -20.27
C THR A 26 -18.84 -21.93 -20.24
N PHE A 27 -19.20 -23.11 -20.75
CA PHE A 27 -18.36 -24.33 -20.75
C PHE A 27 -18.36 -24.99 -22.11
N ALA A 28 -17.33 -25.76 -22.41
CA ALA A 28 -17.27 -26.60 -23.62
C ALA A 28 -18.19 -27.84 -23.51
N SER A 29 -18.32 -28.43 -22.31
CA SER A 29 -19.12 -29.62 -22.07
C SER A 29 -20.30 -29.39 -21.13
N LYS A 30 -21.38 -30.16 -21.30
CA LYS A 30 -22.54 -30.15 -20.40
C LYS A 30 -22.18 -30.66 -19.00
N GLN A 31 -21.30 -31.63 -18.93
CA GLN A 31 -20.88 -32.22 -17.66
C GLN A 31 -20.14 -31.22 -16.78
N ASP A 32 -19.21 -30.45 -17.36
CA ASP A 32 -18.49 -29.44 -16.65
C ASP A 32 -19.41 -28.30 -16.18
N ALA A 33 -20.37 -27.91 -17.03
CA ALA A 33 -21.39 -26.95 -16.69
C ALA A 33 -22.23 -27.40 -15.48
N GLN A 34 -22.64 -28.67 -15.44
CA GLN A 34 -23.41 -29.25 -14.33
C GLN A 34 -22.57 -29.40 -13.05
N ARG A 35 -21.32 -29.83 -13.16
CA ARG A 35 -20.39 -29.93 -12.01
C ARG A 35 -20.19 -28.55 -11.37
N TRP A 36 -19.87 -27.58 -12.19
CA TRP A 36 -19.67 -26.21 -11.72
C TRP A 36 -20.93 -25.62 -11.07
N ALA A 37 -22.11 -25.87 -11.65
CA ALA A 37 -23.37 -25.39 -11.10
C ALA A 37 -23.63 -25.96 -9.71
N ARG A 38 -23.49 -27.27 -9.52
CA ARG A 38 -23.69 -27.93 -8.22
C ARG A 38 -22.70 -27.40 -7.17
N GLU A 39 -21.42 -27.26 -7.53
CA GLU A 39 -20.40 -26.75 -6.61
C GLU A 39 -20.69 -25.29 -6.22
N THR A 40 -21.06 -24.46 -7.19
CA THR A 40 -21.38 -23.05 -6.93
C THR A 40 -22.65 -22.93 -6.06
N GLU A 41 -23.69 -23.69 -6.34
CA GLU A 41 -24.92 -23.69 -5.52
C GLU A 41 -24.61 -24.16 -4.09
N ARG A 42 -23.79 -25.19 -3.92
CA ARG A 42 -23.34 -25.66 -2.61
C ARG A 42 -22.57 -24.55 -1.84
N LEU A 43 -21.63 -23.87 -2.52
CA LEU A 43 -20.88 -22.78 -1.90
C LEU A 43 -21.76 -21.61 -1.47
N ILE A 44 -22.81 -21.30 -2.27
CA ILE A 44 -23.81 -20.28 -1.91
C ILE A 44 -24.61 -20.74 -0.69
N GLU A 45 -25.06 -21.99 -0.65
CA GLU A 45 -25.86 -22.53 0.46
C GLU A 45 -25.10 -22.54 1.80
N VAL A 46 -23.80 -22.85 1.77
CA VAL A 46 -22.95 -22.81 2.98
C VAL A 46 -22.36 -21.42 3.27
N GLY A 47 -22.75 -20.39 2.51
CA GLY A 47 -22.26 -19.02 2.72
C GLY A 47 -20.75 -18.79 2.40
N GLN A 48 -20.14 -19.71 1.64
CA GLN A 48 -18.71 -19.67 1.28
C GLN A 48 -18.46 -19.24 -0.17
N PHE A 49 -19.51 -18.85 -0.88
CA PHE A 49 -19.38 -18.38 -2.26
C PHE A 49 -18.68 -17.02 -2.30
N VAL A 50 -17.61 -16.93 -3.08
CA VAL A 50 -16.88 -15.68 -3.36
C VAL A 50 -16.99 -15.36 -4.84
N ASP A 51 -17.57 -14.22 -5.15
CA ASP A 51 -17.67 -13.74 -6.53
C ASP A 51 -16.32 -13.16 -7.00
N LEU A 52 -15.64 -13.88 -7.86
CA LEU A 52 -14.36 -13.48 -8.45
C LEU A 52 -14.53 -12.70 -9.76
N SER A 53 -15.75 -12.39 -10.18
CA SER A 53 -16.01 -11.81 -11.52
C SER A 53 -15.34 -10.44 -11.69
N GLU A 54 -15.38 -9.59 -10.67
CA GLU A 54 -14.72 -8.28 -10.71
C GLU A 54 -13.19 -8.44 -10.66
N ALA A 55 -12.66 -9.32 -9.83
CA ALA A 55 -11.22 -9.57 -9.75
C ALA A 55 -10.65 -10.15 -11.06
N ASN A 56 -11.46 -10.87 -11.85
CA ASN A 56 -11.10 -11.40 -13.17
C ASN A 56 -11.13 -10.36 -14.31
N LYS A 57 -11.68 -9.18 -14.07
CA LYS A 57 -11.77 -8.08 -15.05
C LYS A 57 -10.82 -6.94 -14.71
N THR A 58 -10.63 -6.68 -13.43
CA THR A 58 -9.89 -5.52 -12.94
C THR A 58 -8.39 -5.79 -12.93
N THR A 59 -7.62 -4.94 -13.56
CA THR A 59 -6.16 -4.98 -13.55
C THR A 59 -5.59 -4.31 -12.29
N LEU A 60 -4.36 -4.67 -11.93
CA LEU A 60 -3.66 -3.99 -10.82
C LEU A 60 -3.46 -2.50 -11.12
N LYS A 61 -3.30 -2.13 -12.39
CA LYS A 61 -3.21 -0.73 -12.83
C LYS A 61 -4.45 0.06 -12.42
N GLU A 62 -5.63 -0.42 -12.81
CA GLU A 62 -6.91 0.23 -12.48
C GLU A 62 -7.13 0.36 -10.97
N LEU A 63 -6.71 -0.65 -10.19
CA LEU A 63 -6.78 -0.60 -8.73
C LEU A 63 -5.85 0.46 -8.15
N LEU A 64 -4.62 0.58 -8.65
CA LEU A 64 -3.67 1.59 -8.19
C LEU A 64 -4.11 3.02 -8.56
N GLU A 65 -4.70 3.21 -9.75
CA GLU A 65 -5.29 4.49 -10.16
C GLU A 65 -6.47 4.87 -9.26
N ARG A 66 -7.31 3.90 -8.92
CA ARG A 66 -8.40 4.10 -7.95
C ARG A 66 -7.86 4.43 -6.56
N TYR A 67 -6.85 3.71 -6.11
CA TYR A 67 -6.18 3.96 -4.82
C TYR A 67 -5.57 5.36 -4.77
N GLU A 68 -4.91 5.81 -5.82
CA GLU A 68 -4.37 7.16 -5.90
C GLU A 68 -5.47 8.22 -5.78
N ARG A 69 -6.57 8.05 -6.50
CA ARG A 69 -7.70 8.98 -6.51
C ARG A 69 -8.45 9.02 -5.17
N GLU A 70 -8.77 7.86 -4.59
CA GLU A 70 -9.67 7.77 -3.44
C GLU A 70 -8.95 7.81 -2.08
N VAL A 71 -7.71 7.35 -2.01
CA VAL A 71 -6.96 7.19 -0.76
C VAL A 71 -5.76 8.14 -0.68
N SER A 72 -4.87 8.07 -1.68
CA SER A 72 -3.61 8.82 -1.66
C SER A 72 -3.85 10.34 -1.75
N SER A 73 -4.84 10.77 -2.51
CA SER A 73 -5.21 12.18 -2.66
C SER A 73 -5.67 12.83 -1.34
N LYS A 74 -6.26 12.06 -0.43
CA LYS A 74 -6.71 12.53 0.89
C LYS A 74 -5.58 12.65 1.91
N LYS A 75 -4.42 12.04 1.63
CA LYS A 75 -3.23 12.15 2.48
C LYS A 75 -2.49 13.45 2.16
N ARG A 76 -2.00 14.14 3.20
CA ARG A 76 -1.19 15.35 3.03
C ARG A 76 0.17 15.09 2.37
N SER A 77 0.63 13.84 2.38
CA SER A 77 1.95 13.44 1.85
C SER A 77 1.85 13.05 0.38
N THR A 78 2.72 13.58 -0.45
CA THR A 78 2.89 13.19 -1.86
C THR A 78 3.70 11.90 -2.02
N ALA A 79 4.20 11.32 -0.94
CA ALA A 79 5.06 10.13 -0.98
C ALA A 79 4.38 8.92 -1.61
N ASP A 80 3.09 8.69 -1.31
CA ASP A 80 2.33 7.58 -1.89
C ASP A 80 2.23 7.71 -3.42
N LYS A 81 2.01 8.93 -3.95
CA LYS A 81 1.96 9.17 -5.40
C LYS A 81 3.26 8.79 -6.10
N TYR A 82 4.40 9.12 -5.48
CA TYR A 82 5.70 8.75 -6.01
C TYR A 82 5.90 7.22 -6.03
N LEU A 83 5.53 6.54 -4.95
CA LEU A 83 5.60 5.08 -4.85
C LEU A 83 4.68 4.41 -5.88
N ILE A 84 3.44 4.87 -6.03
CA ILE A 84 2.50 4.39 -7.05
C ILE A 84 3.08 4.56 -8.45
N LYS A 85 3.64 5.74 -8.76
CA LYS A 85 4.28 6.00 -10.07
C LYS A 85 5.43 5.03 -10.36
N ASN A 86 6.21 4.64 -9.34
CA ASN A 86 7.27 3.65 -9.50
C ASN A 86 6.71 2.25 -9.78
N ILE A 87 5.69 1.82 -9.03
CA ILE A 87 5.01 0.54 -9.24
C ILE A 87 4.40 0.47 -10.64
N MET A 88 3.79 1.56 -11.13
CA MET A 88 3.15 1.66 -12.44
C MET A 88 4.10 1.42 -13.63
N ARG A 89 5.40 1.52 -13.42
CA ARG A 89 6.41 1.25 -14.47
C ARG A 89 6.72 -0.23 -14.66
N HIS A 90 6.28 -1.08 -13.73
CA HIS A 90 6.58 -2.51 -13.76
C HIS A 90 5.44 -3.30 -14.43
N GLU A 91 5.79 -4.38 -15.13
CA GLU A 91 4.85 -5.23 -15.87
C GLU A 91 3.72 -5.85 -15.03
N ILE A 92 3.94 -6.01 -13.71
CA ILE A 92 2.95 -6.58 -12.78
C ILE A 92 1.60 -5.84 -12.85
N VAL A 93 1.60 -4.55 -13.19
CA VAL A 93 0.39 -3.72 -13.21
C VAL A 93 -0.59 -4.11 -14.33
N SER A 94 -0.10 -4.72 -15.40
CA SER A 94 -0.94 -5.21 -16.50
C SER A 94 -1.69 -6.51 -16.15
N LYS A 95 -1.30 -7.18 -15.07
CA LYS A 95 -1.95 -8.41 -14.64
C LYS A 95 -3.30 -8.13 -14.02
N VAL A 96 -4.24 -9.02 -14.32
CA VAL A 96 -5.57 -9.06 -13.69
C VAL A 96 -5.43 -9.50 -12.24
N LEU A 97 -6.17 -8.88 -11.33
CA LEU A 97 -6.04 -9.09 -9.89
C LEU A 97 -6.15 -10.56 -9.48
N ALA A 98 -7.10 -11.30 -10.06
CA ALA A 98 -7.32 -12.72 -9.76
C ALA A 98 -6.12 -13.61 -10.13
N HIS A 99 -5.23 -13.15 -11.01
CA HIS A 99 -4.08 -13.89 -11.53
C HIS A 99 -2.75 -13.44 -10.94
N ILE A 100 -2.76 -12.50 -10.00
CA ILE A 100 -1.54 -12.07 -9.31
C ILE A 100 -1.20 -13.08 -8.22
N SER A 101 -0.06 -13.73 -8.39
CA SER A 101 0.47 -14.70 -7.43
C SER A 101 1.54 -14.10 -6.51
N THR A 102 1.85 -14.80 -5.43
CA THR A 102 2.99 -14.47 -4.56
C THR A 102 4.33 -14.47 -5.34
N THR A 103 4.46 -15.33 -6.36
CA THR A 103 5.63 -15.37 -7.24
C THR A 103 5.77 -14.10 -8.08
N ASP A 104 4.66 -13.53 -8.55
CA ASP A 104 4.71 -12.27 -9.30
C ASP A 104 5.15 -11.10 -8.43
N VAL A 105 4.68 -11.08 -7.19
CA VAL A 105 5.13 -10.08 -6.20
C VAL A 105 6.61 -10.28 -5.85
N ALA A 106 7.10 -11.52 -5.77
CA ALA A 106 8.52 -11.80 -5.56
C ALA A 106 9.37 -11.30 -6.74
N LYS A 107 8.96 -11.56 -7.99
CA LYS A 107 9.63 -11.02 -9.18
C LYS A 107 9.67 -9.49 -9.18
N PHE A 108 8.56 -8.85 -8.84
CA PHE A 108 8.51 -7.39 -8.67
C PHE A 108 9.52 -6.91 -7.63
N ARG A 109 9.52 -7.54 -6.43
CA ARG A 109 10.49 -7.22 -5.36
C ARG A 109 11.93 -7.31 -5.85
N ASP A 110 12.28 -8.42 -6.51
CA ASP A 110 13.67 -8.70 -6.92
C ASP A 110 14.12 -7.72 -8.01
N ALA A 111 13.30 -7.44 -8.99
CA ALA A 111 13.58 -6.42 -9.99
C ALA A 111 13.76 -5.01 -9.38
N ARG A 112 12.98 -4.68 -8.34
CA ARG A 112 13.13 -3.39 -7.66
C ARG A 112 14.39 -3.32 -6.80
N LEU A 113 14.84 -4.44 -6.22
CA LEU A 113 16.08 -4.50 -5.43
C LEU A 113 17.34 -4.20 -6.23
N GLU A 114 17.33 -4.40 -7.55
CA GLU A 114 18.43 -4.02 -8.44
C GLU A 114 18.66 -2.49 -8.48
N THR A 115 17.64 -1.70 -8.21
CA THR A 115 17.68 -0.24 -8.38
C THR A 115 17.50 0.56 -7.09
N VAL A 116 16.89 -0.03 -6.04
CA VAL A 116 16.59 0.66 -4.79
C VAL A 116 16.84 -0.22 -3.57
N THR A 117 16.94 0.41 -2.39
CA THR A 117 17.16 -0.29 -1.11
C THR A 117 15.95 -1.11 -0.69
N GLY A 118 16.15 -2.16 0.11
CA GLY A 118 15.09 -3.01 0.64
C GLY A 118 14.01 -2.24 1.41
N SER A 119 14.37 -1.16 2.10
CA SER A 119 13.38 -0.31 2.77
C SER A 119 12.47 0.45 1.80
N SER A 120 12.99 0.84 0.63
CA SER A 120 12.18 1.46 -0.43
C SER A 120 11.22 0.45 -1.04
N VAL A 121 11.71 -0.77 -1.32
CA VAL A 121 10.89 -1.89 -1.81
C VAL A 121 9.77 -2.22 -0.82
N ASN A 122 10.07 -2.28 0.48
CA ASN A 122 9.07 -2.55 1.52
C ASN A 122 7.96 -1.50 1.56
N ARG A 123 8.25 -0.25 1.24
CA ARG A 123 7.23 0.81 1.13
C ARG A 123 6.33 0.58 -0.09
N GLU A 124 6.90 0.22 -1.24
CA GLU A 124 6.13 -0.14 -2.44
C GLU A 124 5.26 -1.37 -2.18
N LEU A 125 5.78 -2.42 -1.55
CA LEU A 125 5.01 -3.60 -1.13
C LEU A 125 3.90 -3.24 -0.13
N SER A 126 4.10 -2.23 0.71
CA SER A 126 3.05 -1.75 1.64
C SER A 126 1.89 -1.11 0.88
N ILE A 127 2.18 -0.29 -0.15
CA ILE A 127 1.14 0.29 -1.02
C ILE A 127 0.38 -0.81 -1.76
N LEU A 128 1.09 -1.78 -2.36
CA LEU A 128 0.45 -2.91 -3.04
C LEU A 128 -0.46 -3.69 -2.09
N SER A 129 0.03 -4.01 -0.89
CA SER A 129 -0.74 -4.76 0.11
C SER A 129 -1.98 -3.99 0.57
N ASP A 130 -1.87 -2.67 0.82
CA ASP A 130 -2.99 -1.84 1.25
C ASP A 130 -4.03 -1.68 0.12
N CYS A 131 -3.58 -1.45 -1.10
CA CYS A 131 -4.43 -1.37 -2.28
C CYS A 131 -5.26 -2.64 -2.48
N ILE A 132 -4.61 -3.82 -2.42
CA ILE A 132 -5.28 -5.12 -2.57
C ILE A 132 -6.23 -5.39 -1.40
N LYS A 133 -5.85 -5.06 -0.15
CA LYS A 133 -6.74 -5.19 1.01
C LYS A 133 -8.00 -4.36 0.83
N ARG A 134 -7.89 -3.13 0.32
CA ARG A 134 -9.06 -2.29 0.04
C ARG A 134 -9.90 -2.82 -1.10
N ALA A 135 -9.26 -3.37 -2.14
CA ALA A 135 -9.98 -4.02 -3.22
C ALA A 135 -10.88 -5.14 -2.71
N ILE A 136 -10.38 -5.94 -1.76
CA ILE A 136 -11.13 -7.03 -1.13
C ILE A 136 -12.23 -6.50 -0.21
N ASN A 137 -11.91 -5.55 0.68
CA ASN A 137 -12.77 -5.18 1.79
C ASN A 137 -13.77 -4.07 1.44
N GLU A 138 -13.40 -3.15 0.53
CA GLU A 138 -14.16 -1.93 0.26
C GLU A 138 -14.68 -1.87 -1.19
N TRP A 139 -13.98 -2.50 -2.15
CA TRP A 139 -14.27 -2.32 -3.58
C TRP A 139 -14.93 -3.54 -4.24
N GLY A 140 -15.18 -4.60 -3.49
CA GLY A 140 -15.85 -5.80 -4.00
C GLY A 140 -15.02 -6.66 -4.97
N CYS A 141 -13.72 -6.40 -5.08
CA CYS A 141 -12.79 -7.19 -5.90
C CYS A 141 -12.20 -8.34 -5.07
N TYR A 142 -12.97 -9.38 -4.85
CA TYR A 142 -12.56 -10.49 -4.00
C TYR A 142 -11.50 -11.37 -4.66
N ILE A 143 -10.46 -11.69 -3.88
CA ILE A 143 -9.49 -12.75 -4.14
C ILE A 143 -9.35 -13.59 -2.87
N ARG A 144 -8.89 -14.84 -3.00
CA ARG A 144 -8.79 -15.77 -1.84
C ARG A 144 -7.90 -15.22 -0.74
N GLU A 145 -6.78 -14.63 -1.09
CA GLU A 145 -5.83 -14.05 -0.15
C GLU A 145 -4.97 -12.96 -0.81
N ASN A 146 -4.43 -12.08 0.01
CA ASN A 146 -3.49 -11.07 -0.47
C ASN A 146 -2.16 -11.73 -0.85
N PRO A 147 -1.70 -11.62 -2.12
CA PRO A 147 -0.44 -12.19 -2.57
C PRO A 147 0.81 -11.52 -1.99
N VAL A 148 0.66 -10.34 -1.39
CA VAL A 148 1.78 -9.61 -0.74
C VAL A 148 1.96 -10.17 0.68
N LYS A 149 2.66 -11.28 0.78
CA LYS A 149 2.91 -11.97 2.06
C LYS A 149 4.02 -11.29 2.88
N ALA A 150 3.97 -11.48 4.21
CA ALA A 150 4.96 -10.89 5.13
C ALA A 150 6.40 -11.36 4.86
N ASN A 151 6.57 -12.63 4.46
CA ASN A 151 7.87 -13.22 4.14
C ASN A 151 8.53 -12.64 2.88
N LEU A 152 7.80 -11.90 2.04
CA LEU A 152 8.36 -11.19 0.89
C LEU A 152 9.07 -9.89 1.28
N ARG A 153 8.93 -9.45 2.50
CA ARG A 153 9.58 -8.22 2.95
C ARG A 153 11.08 -8.39 3.06
N CYS A 154 11.78 -7.36 2.60
CA CYS A 154 13.23 -7.29 2.69
C CYS A 154 13.66 -7.01 4.12
N LYS A 155 14.81 -7.56 4.54
CA LYS A 155 15.44 -7.17 5.80
C LYS A 155 15.85 -5.70 5.73
N GLU A 156 15.50 -4.94 6.74
CA GLU A 156 15.87 -3.53 6.84
C GLU A 156 16.98 -3.38 7.88
N ASN A 157 18.13 -2.93 7.42
CA ASN A 157 19.23 -2.55 8.31
C ASN A 157 19.41 -1.02 8.25
N ASN A 158 18.40 -0.31 8.75
CA ASN A 158 18.33 1.15 8.68
C ASN A 158 18.83 1.86 9.94
N ARG A 159 19.37 1.11 10.89
CA ARG A 159 19.82 1.69 12.16
C ARG A 159 21.07 2.52 11.91
N ARG A 160 20.93 3.83 11.92
CA ARG A 160 22.06 4.75 11.87
C ARG A 160 22.65 4.90 13.25
N ASN A 161 23.92 4.52 13.41
CA ASN A 161 24.67 4.66 14.67
C ASN A 161 25.63 5.84 14.64
N ARG A 162 25.73 6.54 13.50
CA ARG A 162 26.64 7.66 13.34
C ARG A 162 26.15 8.85 14.16
N ARG A 163 27.05 9.38 14.97
CA ARG A 163 26.92 10.66 15.68
C ARG A 163 27.98 11.62 15.18
N LEU A 164 27.89 12.89 15.59
CA LEU A 164 28.93 13.86 15.29
C LEU A 164 30.24 13.46 16.01
N GLU A 165 31.31 13.40 15.27
CA GLU A 165 32.65 13.19 15.81
C GLU A 165 33.21 14.49 16.39
N PRO A 166 34.24 14.42 17.28
CA PRO A 166 34.88 15.61 17.81
C PRO A 166 35.33 16.56 16.71
N GLY A 167 34.99 17.84 16.82
CA GLY A 167 35.30 18.89 15.85
C GLY A 167 34.37 18.98 14.62
N GLU A 168 33.48 18.00 14.38
CA GLU A 168 32.50 18.09 13.28
C GLU A 168 31.43 19.18 13.56
N TYR A 169 31.05 19.35 14.82
CA TYR A 169 30.13 20.41 15.22
C TYR A 169 30.68 21.79 14.85
N ASP A 170 31.94 22.07 15.19
CA ASP A 170 32.58 23.37 14.91
C ASP A 170 32.72 23.63 13.41
N LYS A 171 33.07 22.60 12.65
CA LYS A 171 33.14 22.66 11.18
C LYS A 171 31.76 22.96 10.58
N LEU A 172 30.71 22.30 11.07
CA LEU A 172 29.33 22.51 10.63
C LEU A 172 28.88 23.93 10.91
N MET A 173 29.12 24.42 12.13
CA MET A 173 28.73 25.76 12.55
C MET A 173 29.51 26.85 11.80
N SER A 174 30.78 26.64 11.55
CA SER A 174 31.62 27.57 10.77
C SER A 174 31.16 27.66 9.32
N SER A 175 30.88 26.51 8.68
CA SER A 175 30.33 26.47 7.32
C SER A 175 28.93 27.10 7.24
N CYS A 176 28.11 26.96 8.27
CA CYS A 176 26.80 27.58 8.35
C CYS A 176 26.89 29.09 8.46
N LYS A 177 27.78 29.63 9.30
CA LYS A 177 27.99 31.05 9.47
C LYS A 177 28.43 31.74 8.17
N SER A 178 29.33 31.09 7.41
CA SER A 178 29.83 31.66 6.16
C SER A 178 28.79 31.71 5.04
N ASN A 179 27.87 30.73 4.99
CA ASN A 179 26.94 30.58 3.87
C ASN A 179 25.52 31.02 4.19
N ARG A 180 25.02 30.72 5.41
CA ARG A 180 23.64 30.94 5.82
C ARG A 180 23.51 31.07 7.34
N ALA A 181 24.02 32.15 7.91
CA ALA A 181 24.06 32.39 9.37
C ALA A 181 22.70 32.22 10.07
N PHE A 182 21.59 32.48 9.39
CA PHE A 182 20.23 32.29 9.90
C PHE A 182 19.95 30.87 10.35
N TRP A 183 20.60 29.84 9.72
CA TRP A 183 20.37 28.43 10.06
C TRP A 183 21.19 27.95 11.26
N CYS A 184 22.19 28.72 11.71
CA CYS A 184 23.03 28.29 12.84
C CYS A 184 22.21 28.00 14.11
N PRO A 185 21.34 28.90 14.60
CA PRO A 185 20.55 28.62 15.79
C PRO A 185 19.56 27.46 15.59
N VAL A 186 19.03 27.24 14.36
CA VAL A 186 18.12 26.16 14.06
C VAL A 186 18.84 24.82 14.11
N ILE A 187 20.04 24.73 13.53
CA ILE A 187 20.87 23.51 13.52
C ILE A 187 21.34 23.19 14.93
N ASP A 188 21.84 24.17 15.65
CA ASP A 188 22.29 24.05 17.03
C ASP A 188 21.18 23.53 17.93
N PHE A 189 20.03 24.15 17.87
CA PHE A 189 18.86 23.74 18.62
C PHE A 189 18.39 22.33 18.27
N ALA A 190 18.43 21.96 16.97
CA ALA A 190 18.08 20.60 16.51
C ALA A 190 19.04 19.53 17.06
N ILE A 191 20.35 19.84 17.12
CA ILE A 191 21.38 18.92 17.66
C ILE A 191 21.16 18.70 19.16
N HIS A 192 20.96 19.77 19.92
CA HIS A 192 20.80 19.70 21.37
C HIS A 192 19.47 19.09 21.82
N THR A 193 18.40 19.28 21.05
CA THR A 193 17.08 18.77 21.44
C THR A 193 16.73 17.40 20.84
N GLY A 194 17.38 17.01 19.73
CA GLY A 194 17.03 15.82 18.96
C GLY A 194 15.63 15.85 18.33
N MET A 195 14.99 17.02 18.25
CA MET A 195 13.65 17.18 17.73
C MET A 195 13.57 16.88 16.23
N ARG A 196 12.41 16.34 15.78
CA ARG A 196 12.19 16.18 14.36
C ARG A 196 12.03 17.55 13.68
N ARG A 197 12.54 17.69 12.45
CA ARG A 197 12.44 18.93 11.68
C ARG A 197 11.02 19.50 11.65
N GLY A 198 9.99 18.66 11.50
CA GLY A 198 8.59 19.11 11.45
C GLY A 198 8.05 19.60 12.79
N GLU A 199 8.57 19.10 13.89
CA GLU A 199 8.27 19.57 15.26
C GLU A 199 8.97 20.90 15.52
N LEU A 200 10.27 20.94 15.24
CA LEU A 200 11.13 22.13 15.43
C LEU A 200 10.60 23.37 14.69
N LEU A 201 10.22 23.22 13.40
CA LEU A 201 9.71 24.33 12.59
C LEU A 201 8.30 24.82 12.97
N ARG A 202 7.65 24.17 13.94
CA ARG A 202 6.32 24.53 14.44
C ARG A 202 6.32 25.02 15.88
N ILE A 203 7.49 25.15 16.50
CA ILE A 203 7.61 25.71 17.85
C ILE A 203 7.24 27.18 17.79
N THR A 204 6.43 27.62 18.75
CA THR A 204 6.04 28.99 19.00
C THR A 204 6.40 29.34 20.43
N TRP A 205 6.53 30.64 20.74
CA TRP A 205 6.97 31.12 22.05
C TRP A 205 6.02 30.73 23.19
N ASP A 206 4.73 30.58 22.94
CA ASP A 206 3.72 30.09 23.89
C ASP A 206 3.93 28.65 24.36
N MET A 207 4.68 27.87 23.58
CA MET A 207 5.05 26.49 23.95
C MET A 207 6.26 26.44 24.89
N VAL A 208 6.99 27.53 25.09
CA VAL A 208 8.20 27.57 25.90
C VAL A 208 7.84 27.95 27.34
N GLN A 209 8.13 27.03 28.28
CA GLN A 209 7.92 27.21 29.71
C GLN A 209 9.26 27.63 30.35
N TRP A 210 9.51 28.94 30.40
CA TRP A 210 10.78 29.51 30.86
C TRP A 210 11.12 29.15 32.29
N ASP A 211 10.14 29.19 33.18
CA ASP A 211 10.32 28.89 34.63
C ASP A 211 10.74 27.41 34.84
N ARG A 212 10.22 26.52 34.02
CA ARG A 212 10.45 25.06 34.10
C ARG A 212 11.49 24.54 33.11
N LYS A 213 12.04 25.40 32.26
CA LYS A 213 13.08 25.08 31.26
C LYS A 213 12.72 23.93 30.32
N PHE A 214 11.47 23.87 29.85
CA PHE A 214 11.05 22.88 28.85
C PHE A 214 10.11 23.48 27.79
N ILE A 215 9.98 22.75 26.68
CA ILE A 215 9.07 23.09 25.59
C ILE A 215 7.95 22.06 25.55
N ARG A 216 6.70 22.52 25.67
CA ARG A 216 5.51 21.66 25.60
C ARG A 216 5.00 21.59 24.18
N ILE A 217 5.25 20.46 23.48
CA ILE A 217 4.78 20.24 22.11
C ILE A 217 3.39 19.60 22.16
N PRO A 218 2.34 20.23 21.61
CA PRO A 218 1.02 19.63 21.54
C PRO A 218 1.01 18.36 20.69
N ALA A 219 0.23 17.33 21.08
CA ALA A 219 0.14 16.04 20.39
C ALA A 219 -0.16 16.17 18.88
N LYS A 220 -0.98 17.16 18.47
CA LYS A 220 -1.29 17.45 17.05
C LYS A 220 -0.09 17.83 16.18
N ILE A 221 1.03 18.24 16.80
CA ILE A 221 2.28 18.61 16.10
C ILE A 221 3.21 17.41 16.01
N THR A 222 3.14 16.50 16.96
CA THR A 222 3.99 15.30 17.00
C THR A 222 3.56 14.28 15.96
N LYS A 223 4.49 13.46 15.47
CA LYS A 223 4.22 12.43 14.47
C LYS A 223 3.29 11.32 14.97
N THR A 224 3.29 11.07 16.28
CA THR A 224 2.57 9.96 16.91
C THR A 224 1.32 10.40 17.67
N ASN A 225 0.95 11.68 17.62
CA ASN A 225 -0.14 12.27 18.40
C ASN A 225 -0.05 11.95 19.92
N ARG A 226 1.18 11.81 20.42
CA ARG A 226 1.48 11.55 21.85
C ARG A 226 2.25 12.71 22.42
#